data_e25f8441459f25aa352b1ded3fe009a9
#
_entry.id   e25f8441459f25aa352b1ded3fe009a9
#
_cell.length_a   1.000
_cell.length_b   1.000
_cell.length_c   1.000
_cell.angle_alpha   90.00
_cell.angle_beta   90.00
_cell.angle_gamma   90.00
#
_symmetry.space_group_name_H-M   'P 1'
#
loop_
_entity.id
_entity.type
_entity.pdbx_description
1 polymer ?
#
loop_
_entity_poly.entity_id
_entity_poly.type
_entity_poly.pdbx_seq_one_letter_code
_entity_poly.pdbx_strand_id
1 'polypeptide(L)'
;MTKSYNIIDSTEKLQQEIVRVRKAQQEYARFTQEQVDKIFLAAATAANKARISLARAAVEETGMGVVEDKVIKNHYASEYIYNAYRDTKTCGVIEEDKAYGIRKIAEPLGLLAAVIPTTNPTSTAIFKALLALKTRNGIIISPHHRAKGCTVQAAKVVLEAAVAAEIGRAHV
;
A
#
# COMPACT_ATOMS: atom_id res chain seq x y z
N MET A 1 2.98 -13.73 18.13
CA MET A 1 3.89 -14.47 17.22
C MET A 1 4.46 -13.48 16.22
N THR A 2 5.73 -13.13 16.34
CA THR A 2 6.44 -12.28 15.38
C THR A 2 6.58 -13.06 14.07
N LYS A 3 5.81 -12.68 13.04
CA LYS A 3 5.99 -13.24 11.69
C LYS A 3 7.41 -12.91 11.24
N SER A 4 8.26 -13.91 11.10
CA SER A 4 9.58 -13.75 10.48
C SER A 4 9.35 -13.45 9.00
N TYR A 5 9.82 -12.28 8.56
CA TYR A 5 9.76 -11.92 7.15
C TYR A 5 10.97 -12.53 6.45
N ASN A 6 10.73 -13.27 5.38
CA ASN A 6 11.82 -13.84 4.58
C ASN A 6 12.62 -12.73 3.90
N ILE A 7 13.93 -12.79 4.05
CA ILE A 7 14.83 -11.91 3.31
C ILE A 7 14.93 -12.44 1.88
N ILE A 8 14.63 -11.58 0.91
CA ILE A 8 14.82 -11.86 -0.51
C ILE A 8 16.23 -11.42 -0.89
N ASP A 9 17.14 -12.38 -0.99
CA ASP A 9 18.57 -12.19 -1.23
C ASP A 9 19.07 -12.92 -2.50
N SER A 10 18.17 -13.55 -3.25
CA SER A 10 18.49 -14.21 -4.52
C SER A 10 17.37 -14.02 -5.55
N THR A 11 17.70 -14.22 -6.81
CA THR A 11 16.74 -14.15 -7.92
C THR A 11 15.67 -15.23 -7.81
N GLU A 12 16.03 -16.42 -7.35
CA GLU A 12 15.13 -17.55 -7.17
C GLU A 12 14.08 -17.23 -6.09
N LYS A 13 14.50 -16.67 -4.96
CA LYS A 13 13.57 -16.22 -3.90
C LYS A 13 12.66 -15.11 -4.38
N LEU A 14 13.19 -14.18 -5.18
CA LEU A 14 12.38 -13.12 -5.78
C LEU A 14 11.31 -13.70 -6.71
N GLN A 15 11.67 -14.68 -7.54
CA GLN A 15 10.72 -15.35 -8.44
C GLN A 15 9.61 -16.07 -7.66
N GLN A 16 9.96 -16.76 -6.58
CA GLN A 16 8.98 -17.42 -5.70
C GLN A 16 8.00 -16.40 -5.09
N GLU A 17 8.51 -15.26 -4.59
CA GLU A 17 7.67 -14.21 -4.04
C GLU A 17 6.78 -13.55 -5.12
N ILE A 18 7.27 -13.36 -6.33
CA ILE A 18 6.47 -12.87 -7.47
C ILE A 18 5.27 -13.79 -7.72
N VAL A 19 5.50 -15.10 -7.75
CA VAL A 19 4.42 -16.09 -7.95
C VAL A 19 3.41 -16.02 -6.80
N ARG A 20 3.90 -15.97 -5.54
CA ARG A 20 3.06 -15.88 -4.35
C ARG A 20 2.20 -14.61 -4.34
N VAL A 21 2.81 -13.45 -4.60
CA VAL A 21 2.10 -12.17 -4.60
C VAL A 21 1.12 -12.08 -5.77
N ARG A 22 1.46 -12.64 -6.94
CA ARG A 22 0.53 -12.74 -8.08
C ARG A 22 -0.72 -13.54 -7.75
N LYS A 23 -0.56 -14.68 -7.08
CA LYS A 23 -1.69 -15.50 -6.67
C LYS A 23 -2.60 -14.73 -5.70
N ALA A 24 -2.03 -14.10 -4.68
CA ALA A 24 -2.79 -13.28 -3.74
C ALA A 24 -3.49 -12.09 -4.43
N GLN A 25 -2.81 -11.45 -5.39
CA GLN A 25 -3.39 -10.36 -6.17
C GLN A 25 -4.58 -10.83 -7.02
N GLN A 26 -4.51 -12.01 -7.63
CA GLN A 26 -5.64 -12.58 -8.39
C GLN A 26 -6.87 -12.83 -7.50
N GLU A 27 -6.68 -13.21 -6.25
CA GLU A 27 -7.75 -13.33 -5.27
C GLU A 27 -8.29 -11.95 -4.90
N TYR A 28 -7.41 -10.99 -4.61
CA TYR A 28 -7.77 -9.61 -4.30
C TYR A 28 -8.48 -8.88 -5.45
N ALA A 29 -8.14 -9.19 -6.69
CA ALA A 29 -8.78 -8.64 -7.89
C ALA A 29 -10.31 -8.88 -7.95
N ARG A 30 -10.80 -9.88 -7.22
CA ARG A 30 -12.23 -10.24 -7.14
C ARG A 30 -12.99 -9.48 -6.07
N PHE A 31 -12.32 -8.66 -5.26
CA PHE A 31 -12.95 -7.90 -4.18
C PHE A 31 -13.89 -6.84 -4.73
N THR A 32 -15.00 -6.63 -4.03
CA THR A 32 -15.96 -5.57 -4.34
C THR A 32 -15.42 -4.20 -3.97
N GLN A 33 -16.00 -3.13 -4.52
CA GLN A 33 -15.63 -1.75 -4.17
C GLN A 33 -15.73 -1.51 -2.66
N GLU A 34 -16.79 -2.00 -2.02
CA GLU A 34 -16.99 -1.85 -0.57
C GLU A 34 -15.88 -2.52 0.27
N GLN A 35 -15.44 -3.71 -0.15
CA GLN A 35 -14.33 -4.42 0.50
C GLN A 35 -13.02 -3.64 0.36
N VAL A 36 -12.74 -3.16 -0.86
CA VAL A 36 -11.56 -2.36 -1.15
C VAL A 36 -11.56 -1.05 -0.36
N ASP A 37 -12.69 -0.36 -0.30
CA ASP A 37 -12.82 0.92 0.42
C ASP A 37 -12.61 0.75 1.93
N LYS A 38 -13.12 -0.33 2.52
CA LYS A 38 -12.88 -0.67 3.92
C LYS A 38 -11.40 -0.92 4.20
N ILE A 39 -10.72 -1.67 3.34
CA ILE A 39 -9.29 -1.96 3.45
C ILE A 39 -8.48 -0.66 3.29
N PHE A 40 -8.83 0.16 2.31
CA PHE A 40 -8.16 1.43 2.04
C PHE A 40 -8.27 2.39 3.23
N LEU A 41 -9.46 2.53 3.85
CA LEU A 41 -9.67 3.32 5.05
C LEU A 41 -8.82 2.82 6.23
N ALA A 42 -8.85 1.52 6.50
CA ALA A 42 -8.10 0.93 7.62
C ALA A 42 -6.60 1.15 7.47
N ALA A 43 -6.07 0.89 6.27
CA ALA A 43 -4.66 1.07 5.95
C ALA A 43 -4.21 2.53 6.06
N ALA A 44 -4.99 3.48 5.52
CA ALA A 44 -4.70 4.90 5.60
C ALA A 44 -4.75 5.42 7.06
N THR A 45 -5.74 4.98 7.83
CA THR A 45 -5.87 5.35 9.25
C THR A 45 -4.69 4.85 10.08
N ALA A 46 -4.26 3.60 9.87
CA ALA A 46 -3.10 3.04 10.57
C ALA A 46 -1.80 3.78 10.20
N ALA A 47 -1.59 4.06 8.91
CA ALA A 47 -0.44 4.81 8.43
C ALA A 47 -0.40 6.23 9.03
N ASN A 48 -1.55 6.92 9.09
CA ASN A 48 -1.64 8.26 9.69
C ASN A 48 -1.38 8.23 11.19
N LYS A 49 -1.88 7.23 11.93
CA LYS A 49 -1.57 7.04 13.36
C LYS A 49 -0.07 6.85 13.60
N ALA A 50 0.61 6.13 12.71
CA ALA A 50 2.04 5.86 12.82
C ALA A 50 2.93 6.99 12.25
N ARG A 51 2.37 8.10 11.73
CA ARG A 51 3.11 9.13 11.00
C ARG A 51 4.31 9.72 11.75
N ILE A 52 4.21 9.88 13.08
CA ILE A 52 5.26 10.45 13.91
C ILE A 52 6.40 9.45 14.12
N SER A 53 6.08 8.22 14.53
CA SER A 53 7.08 7.17 14.75
C SER A 53 7.84 6.82 13.47
N LEU A 54 7.14 6.74 12.34
CA LEU A 54 7.75 6.50 11.04
C LEU A 54 8.63 7.68 10.58
N ALA A 55 8.25 8.92 10.87
CA ALA A 55 9.07 10.09 10.57
C ALA A 55 10.39 10.08 11.36
N ARG A 56 10.33 9.78 12.67
CA ARG A 56 11.51 9.62 13.51
C ARG A 56 12.43 8.52 13.00
N ALA A 57 11.91 7.34 12.76
CA ALA A 57 12.68 6.21 12.21
C ALA A 57 13.36 6.56 10.87
N ALA A 58 12.68 7.31 10.00
CA ALA A 58 13.24 7.72 8.72
C ALA A 58 14.40 8.70 8.87
N VAL A 59 14.31 9.69 9.78
CA VAL A 59 15.42 10.63 10.05
C VAL A 59 16.58 9.91 10.72
N GLU A 60 16.31 9.08 11.71
CA GLU A 60 17.32 8.34 12.45
C GLU A 60 18.12 7.40 11.54
N GLU A 61 17.46 6.66 10.65
CA GLU A 61 18.13 5.71 9.75
C GLU A 61 18.86 6.41 8.60
N THR A 62 18.28 7.48 8.03
CA THR A 62 18.82 8.08 6.80
C THR A 62 19.70 9.30 7.03
N GLY A 63 19.56 9.98 8.18
CA GLY A 63 20.16 11.27 8.45
C GLY A 63 19.63 12.40 7.57
N MET A 64 18.49 12.20 6.87
CA MET A 64 17.99 13.14 5.86
C MET A 64 16.71 13.84 6.31
N GLY A 65 16.73 15.17 6.24
CA GLY A 65 15.60 16.03 6.57
C GLY A 65 15.34 16.14 8.08
N VAL A 66 14.22 16.74 8.44
CA VAL A 66 13.79 16.91 9.84
C VAL A 66 12.48 16.13 10.09
N VAL A 67 12.26 15.77 11.35
CA VAL A 67 11.12 14.92 11.75
C VAL A 67 9.80 15.58 11.42
N GLU A 68 9.68 16.88 11.70
CA GLU A 68 8.45 17.67 11.52
C GLU A 68 7.97 17.63 10.07
N ASP A 69 8.87 17.86 9.11
CA ASP A 69 8.55 17.81 7.69
C ASP A 69 8.15 16.39 7.24
N LYS A 70 8.81 15.35 7.79
CA LYS A 70 8.48 13.97 7.47
C LYS A 70 7.13 13.55 8.09
N VAL A 71 6.74 14.11 9.23
CA VAL A 71 5.41 13.92 9.80
C VAL A 71 4.34 14.48 8.85
N ILE A 72 4.56 15.70 8.31
CA ILE A 72 3.65 16.31 7.34
C ILE A 72 3.57 15.45 6.06
N LYS A 73 4.71 14.97 5.55
CA LYS A 73 4.75 14.10 4.36
C LYS A 73 4.04 12.77 4.58
N ASN A 74 4.20 12.14 5.74
CA ASN A 74 3.50 10.90 6.08
C ASN A 74 1.99 11.14 6.25
N HIS A 75 1.59 12.26 6.84
CA HIS A 75 0.20 12.68 6.93
C HIS A 75 -0.42 12.90 5.53
N TYR A 76 0.29 13.60 4.66
CA TYR A 76 -0.13 13.78 3.27
C TYR A 76 -0.29 12.43 2.56
N ALA A 77 0.72 11.56 2.65
CA ALA A 77 0.72 10.25 1.99
C ALA A 77 -0.37 9.29 2.49
N SER A 78 -0.90 9.52 3.68
CA SER A 78 -1.97 8.70 4.28
C SER A 78 -3.34 9.38 4.20
N GLU A 79 -3.56 10.44 4.93
CA GLU A 79 -4.89 11.06 5.11
C GLU A 79 -5.32 11.86 3.88
N TYR A 80 -4.45 12.69 3.30
CA TYR A 80 -4.79 13.44 2.09
C TYR A 80 -5.04 12.53 0.90
N ILE A 81 -4.22 11.51 0.73
CA ILE A 81 -4.40 10.51 -0.34
C ILE A 81 -5.70 9.75 -0.13
N TYR A 82 -6.03 9.35 1.10
CA TYR A 82 -7.31 8.73 1.40
C TYR A 82 -8.47 9.64 1.02
N ASN A 83 -8.47 10.89 1.49
CA ASN A 83 -9.54 11.84 1.21
C ASN A 83 -9.70 12.16 -0.29
N ALA A 84 -8.59 12.20 -1.04
CA ALA A 84 -8.60 12.44 -2.49
C ALA A 84 -9.23 11.29 -3.28
N TYR A 85 -9.07 10.04 -2.82
CA TYR A 85 -9.45 8.86 -3.61
C TYR A 85 -10.52 7.97 -2.97
N ARG A 86 -11.02 8.27 -1.76
CA ARG A 86 -12.00 7.44 -1.07
C ARG A 86 -13.26 7.18 -1.91
N ASP A 87 -13.75 8.20 -2.61
CA ASP A 87 -14.98 8.15 -3.40
C ASP A 87 -14.73 7.72 -4.87
N THR A 88 -13.47 7.46 -5.24
CA THR A 88 -13.11 7.04 -6.59
C THR A 88 -13.47 5.57 -6.81
N LYS A 89 -14.28 5.29 -7.82
CA LYS A 89 -14.59 3.92 -8.26
C LYS A 89 -13.37 3.29 -8.93
N THR A 90 -12.97 2.12 -8.45
CA THR A 90 -11.82 1.35 -8.94
C THR A 90 -12.14 -0.12 -9.21
N CYS A 91 -13.41 -0.50 -9.12
CA CYS A 91 -13.88 -1.86 -9.31
C CYS A 91 -15.04 -1.91 -10.31
N GLY A 92 -14.94 -2.77 -11.31
CA GLY A 92 -16.01 -3.02 -12.28
C GLY A 92 -16.31 -1.82 -13.18
N VAL A 93 -17.56 -1.66 -13.57
CA VAL A 93 -17.98 -0.57 -14.47
C VAL A 93 -17.93 0.76 -13.73
N ILE A 94 -17.08 1.68 -14.19
CA ILE A 94 -16.89 3.01 -13.60
C ILE A 94 -17.68 4.09 -14.34
N GLU A 95 -17.97 3.88 -15.62
CA GLU A 95 -18.74 4.79 -16.45
C GLU A 95 -19.47 4.01 -17.55
N GLU A 96 -20.69 4.41 -17.88
CA GLU A 96 -21.47 3.85 -18.99
C GLU A 96 -22.05 4.98 -19.85
N ASP A 97 -21.68 4.99 -21.12
CA ASP A 97 -22.28 5.85 -22.14
C ASP A 97 -23.27 5.04 -22.97
N LYS A 98 -24.55 5.18 -22.64
CA LYS A 98 -25.63 4.44 -23.33
C LYS A 98 -25.87 4.92 -24.76
N ALA A 99 -25.54 6.19 -25.08
CA ALA A 99 -25.74 6.73 -26.42
C ALA A 99 -24.79 6.10 -27.44
N TYR A 100 -23.57 5.81 -27.02
CA TYR A 100 -22.55 5.19 -27.86
C TYR A 100 -22.30 3.72 -27.54
N GLY A 101 -22.99 3.14 -26.55
CA GLY A 101 -22.80 1.76 -26.15
C GLY A 101 -21.43 1.45 -25.52
N ILE A 102 -20.79 2.46 -24.92
CA ILE A 102 -19.45 2.36 -24.36
C ILE A 102 -19.52 2.16 -22.85
N ARG A 103 -18.73 1.20 -22.34
CA ARG A 103 -18.50 1.00 -20.90
C ARG A 103 -17.01 1.13 -20.58
N LYS A 104 -16.69 1.94 -19.56
CA LYS A 104 -15.36 1.98 -18.96
C LYS A 104 -15.30 1.04 -17.76
N ILE A 105 -14.40 0.10 -17.78
CA ILE A 105 -14.23 -0.91 -16.72
C ILE A 105 -12.87 -0.70 -16.05
N ALA A 106 -12.87 -0.61 -14.72
CA ALA A 106 -11.62 -0.52 -13.95
C ALA A 106 -11.10 -1.93 -13.65
N GLU A 107 -9.90 -2.23 -14.15
CA GLU A 107 -9.20 -3.48 -13.92
C GLU A 107 -7.83 -3.24 -13.28
N PRO A 108 -7.36 -4.13 -12.37
CA PRO A 108 -6.02 -4.01 -11.81
C PRO A 108 -4.95 -4.29 -12.88
N LEU A 109 -3.81 -3.60 -12.76
CA LEU A 109 -2.64 -3.88 -13.59
C LEU A 109 -1.98 -5.22 -13.27
N GLY A 110 -2.17 -5.71 -12.05
CA GLY A 110 -1.59 -6.94 -11.55
C GLY A 110 -0.53 -6.70 -10.48
N LEU A 111 0.73 -7.05 -10.73
CA LEU A 111 1.83 -6.91 -9.79
C LEU A 111 2.68 -5.68 -10.13
N LEU A 112 2.84 -4.80 -9.15
CA LEU A 112 3.64 -3.58 -9.24
C LEU A 112 5.00 -3.75 -8.57
N ALA A 113 6.06 -3.23 -9.20
CA ALA A 113 7.38 -3.07 -8.58
C ALA A 113 7.54 -1.62 -8.10
N ALA A 114 7.72 -1.44 -6.80
CA ALA A 114 7.79 -0.13 -6.17
C ALA A 114 9.19 0.16 -5.63
N VAL A 115 9.98 0.90 -6.39
CA VAL A 115 11.29 1.41 -5.93
C VAL A 115 11.07 2.60 -5.01
N ILE A 116 11.69 2.58 -3.82
CA ILE A 116 11.52 3.59 -2.78
C ILE A 116 12.81 4.39 -2.61
N PRO A 117 12.76 5.75 -2.66
CA PRO A 117 13.93 6.59 -2.49
C PRO A 117 14.35 6.75 -1.03
N THR A 118 15.61 7.15 -0.80
CA THR A 118 16.14 7.48 0.53
C THR A 118 15.52 8.76 1.10
N THR A 119 15.22 9.73 0.26
CA THR A 119 14.78 11.07 0.69
C THR A 119 13.42 11.09 1.38
N ASN A 120 12.48 10.25 0.91
CA ASN A 120 11.12 10.15 1.45
C ASN A 120 10.66 8.69 1.55
N PRO A 121 11.36 7.85 2.35
CA PRO A 121 11.15 6.40 2.32
C PRO A 121 9.76 5.99 2.84
N THR A 122 9.36 6.50 3.99
CA THR A 122 8.11 6.11 4.66
C THR A 122 6.88 6.63 3.92
N SER A 123 6.84 7.91 3.57
CA SER A 123 5.71 8.50 2.85
C SER A 123 5.54 7.88 1.46
N THR A 124 6.63 7.60 0.74
CA THR A 124 6.55 6.95 -0.58
C THR A 124 6.05 5.50 -0.47
N ALA A 125 6.49 4.76 0.53
CA ALA A 125 5.99 3.40 0.77
C ALA A 125 4.49 3.40 1.12
N ILE A 126 4.05 4.29 2.02
CA ILE A 126 2.64 4.46 2.37
C ILE A 126 1.81 4.79 1.13
N PHE A 127 2.19 5.83 0.39
CA PHE A 127 1.47 6.30 -0.80
C PHE A 127 1.29 5.19 -1.84
N LYS A 128 2.40 4.53 -2.21
CA LYS A 128 2.36 3.46 -3.23
C LYS A 128 1.55 2.25 -2.77
N ALA A 129 1.66 1.87 -1.49
CA ALA A 129 0.89 0.76 -0.94
C ALA A 129 -0.61 1.08 -0.90
N LEU A 130 -1.01 2.28 -0.49
CA LEU A 130 -2.41 2.71 -0.48
C LEU A 130 -3.02 2.72 -1.87
N LEU A 131 -2.31 3.24 -2.89
CA LEU A 131 -2.80 3.20 -4.27
C LEU A 131 -2.90 1.77 -4.81
N ALA A 132 -1.92 0.90 -4.51
CA ALA A 132 -1.99 -0.50 -4.89
C ALA A 132 -3.22 -1.19 -4.28
N LEU A 133 -3.50 -0.96 -3.00
CA LEU A 133 -4.70 -1.48 -2.33
C LEU A 133 -5.98 -0.93 -2.96
N LYS A 134 -6.11 0.38 -3.15
CA LYS A 134 -7.31 0.99 -3.74
C LYS A 134 -7.62 0.46 -5.14
N THR A 135 -6.59 0.08 -5.90
CA THR A 135 -6.72 -0.40 -7.29
C THR A 135 -6.58 -1.92 -7.45
N ARG A 136 -6.65 -2.67 -6.36
CA ARG A 136 -6.57 -4.15 -6.32
C ARG A 136 -5.30 -4.73 -6.93
N ASN A 137 -4.20 -3.99 -6.86
CA ASN A 137 -2.90 -4.46 -7.33
C ASN A 137 -2.10 -5.14 -6.21
N GLY A 138 -1.30 -6.14 -6.57
CA GLY A 138 -0.20 -6.61 -5.75
C GLY A 138 0.99 -5.64 -5.84
N ILE A 139 1.81 -5.57 -4.80
CA ILE A 139 2.97 -4.68 -4.79
C ILE A 139 4.17 -5.36 -4.11
N ILE A 140 5.33 -5.29 -4.76
CA ILE A 140 6.63 -5.62 -4.17
C ILE A 140 7.39 -4.32 -3.95
N ILE A 141 7.72 -4.04 -2.71
CA ILE A 141 8.42 -2.82 -2.30
C ILE A 141 9.92 -3.10 -2.25
N SER A 142 10.69 -2.35 -3.05
CA SER A 142 12.15 -2.37 -3.06
C SER A 142 12.70 -1.12 -2.37
N PRO A 143 13.10 -1.21 -1.10
CA PRO A 143 13.64 -0.08 -0.38
C PRO A 143 15.05 0.27 -0.85
N HIS A 144 15.40 1.55 -0.77
CA HIS A 144 16.80 1.95 -0.91
C HIS A 144 17.62 1.36 0.25
N HIS A 145 18.86 0.92 -0.01
CA HIS A 145 19.69 0.26 0.99
C HIS A 145 19.93 1.08 2.26
N ARG A 146 19.96 2.43 2.15
CA ARG A 146 20.13 3.37 3.28
C ARG A 146 18.83 3.72 4.03
N ALA A 147 17.70 3.14 3.63
CA ALA A 147 16.38 3.40 4.22
C ALA A 147 15.54 2.12 4.29
N LYS A 148 16.20 0.97 4.49
CA LYS A 148 15.55 -0.34 4.45
C LYS A 148 14.61 -0.54 5.64
N GLY A 149 15.05 -0.22 6.85
CA GLY A 149 14.30 -0.45 8.09
C GLY A 149 13.01 0.35 8.14
N CYS A 150 13.10 1.65 7.98
CA CYS A 150 11.93 2.56 8.04
C CYS A 150 10.93 2.31 6.90
N THR A 151 11.42 1.96 5.70
CA THR A 151 10.56 1.58 4.57
C THR A 151 9.77 0.30 4.87
N VAL A 152 10.46 -0.73 5.38
CA VAL A 152 9.82 -2.01 5.75
C VAL A 152 8.82 -1.79 6.89
N GLN A 153 9.15 -0.95 7.88
CA GLN A 153 8.24 -0.61 8.96
C GLN A 153 6.97 0.08 8.45
N ALA A 154 7.10 1.04 7.53
CA ALA A 154 5.95 1.71 6.91
C ALA A 154 5.06 0.72 6.12
N ALA A 155 5.69 -0.15 5.32
CA ALA A 155 4.96 -1.18 4.57
C ALA A 155 4.21 -2.16 5.48
N LYS A 156 4.81 -2.56 6.62
CA LYS A 156 4.20 -3.44 7.61
C LYS A 156 2.95 -2.82 8.24
N VAL A 157 3.01 -1.56 8.64
CA VAL A 157 1.86 -0.83 9.22
C VAL A 157 0.67 -0.86 8.27
N VAL A 158 0.89 -0.62 6.98
CA VAL A 158 -0.17 -0.66 5.96
C VAL A 158 -0.68 -2.09 5.77
N LEU A 159 0.22 -3.07 5.63
CA LEU A 159 -0.13 -4.47 5.40
C LEU A 159 -0.95 -5.06 6.57
N GLU A 160 -0.50 -4.86 7.80
CA GLU A 160 -1.15 -5.41 8.99
C GLU A 160 -2.58 -4.85 9.15
N ALA A 161 -2.75 -3.56 8.89
CA ALA A 161 -4.07 -2.93 8.93
C ALA A 161 -4.99 -3.43 7.80
N ALA A 162 -4.46 -3.62 6.60
CA ALA A 162 -5.21 -4.16 5.47
C ALA A 162 -5.70 -5.60 5.75
N VAL A 163 -4.81 -6.45 6.25
CA VAL A 163 -5.14 -7.85 6.62
C VAL A 163 -6.16 -7.89 7.77
N ALA A 164 -6.00 -7.05 8.80
CA ALA A 164 -6.96 -6.99 9.91
C ALA A 164 -8.36 -6.55 9.44
N ALA A 165 -8.45 -5.63 8.48
CA ALA A 165 -9.73 -5.18 7.91
C ALA A 165 -10.45 -6.28 7.11
N GLU A 166 -9.72 -7.19 6.48
CA GLU A 166 -10.26 -8.34 5.76
C GLU A 166 -10.77 -9.42 6.75
N ILE A 167 -9.95 -9.81 7.73
CA ILE A 167 -10.26 -10.88 8.70
C ILE A 167 -11.44 -10.49 9.60
N GLY A 168 -11.65 -9.21 9.89
CA GLY A 168 -12.79 -8.73 10.69
C GLY A 168 -14.17 -9.08 10.12
N ARG A 169 -14.25 -9.68 8.91
CA ARG A 169 -15.49 -10.23 8.33
C ARG A 169 -15.71 -11.73 8.61
N ALA A 170 -14.69 -12.46 9.03
CA ALA A 170 -14.81 -13.89 9.31
C ALA A 170 -15.44 -14.20 10.68
N HIS A 171 -15.75 -13.17 11.49
CA HIS A 171 -16.25 -13.30 12.85
C HIS A 171 -17.55 -12.50 13.14
N VAL A 172 -18.34 -12.22 12.09
CA VAL A 172 -19.71 -11.69 12.27
C VAL A 172 -20.74 -12.66 11.72
#